data_83289819474e1ee3caa47cae33f9c8b4
#
_entry.id   83289819474e1ee3caa47cae33f9c8b4
#
_cell.length_a   1.000
_cell.length_b   1.000
_cell.length_c   1.000
_cell.angle_alpha   90.00
_cell.angle_beta   90.00
_cell.angle_gamma   90.00
#
_symmetry.space_group_name_H-M   'P 1'
#
loop_
_entity.id
_entity.type
_entity.pdbx_description
1 polymer ?
#
loop_
_entity_poly.entity_id
_entity_poly.type
_entity_poly.pdbx_seq_one_letter_code
_entity_poly.pdbx_strand_id
1 'polypeptide(L)'
;GIWSGDNSVFTLSNTPGKINHRWKGKAYSQLSESEQRKIKTTTIHAIIFEQKQPKEDDTSLYQIFERINTSGKTLMPQEIRNCVYQGDLNTLLFELNKDVNWRLLFGNPKEDPRMRDLEFILRIFALKSKEIESSIKGSVSLKKVLNEFMGSKENNKVETINKFRKVFVNSISTIRNLFGENAFFNVQSNDLTTIRKRFYPTVYDSVFISTSIALERGVDITKVTEANRLALLRDEKFREYSTQGTMQVEHINGRINLALQYLYNLKR
;
A
#
# COMPACT_ATOMS: atom_id res chain seq x y z
N GLY A 1 -2.74 19.23 2.47
CA GLY A 1 -4.01 19.16 1.77
C GLY A 1 -3.89 19.49 0.29
N ILE A 2 -2.66 19.56 -0.19
CA ILE A 2 -2.40 20.09 -1.56
C ILE A 2 -2.56 19.00 -2.60
N TRP A 3 -2.72 17.76 -2.23
CA TRP A 3 -2.51 16.62 -3.12
C TRP A 3 -3.69 15.67 -3.27
N SER A 4 -4.89 16.11 -2.86
CA SER A 4 -6.10 15.31 -3.09
C SER A 4 -6.56 15.29 -4.57
N GLY A 5 -5.92 16.07 -5.44
CA GLY A 5 -6.39 16.26 -6.83
C GLY A 5 -7.74 16.97 -6.94
N ASP A 6 -8.25 17.41 -5.83
CA ASP A 6 -9.50 18.10 -5.66
C ASP A 6 -9.18 19.61 -5.67
N ASN A 7 -9.83 20.33 -6.55
CA ASN A 7 -9.71 21.79 -6.68
C ASN A 7 -10.34 22.56 -5.50
N SER A 8 -10.52 21.90 -4.35
CA SER A 8 -11.08 22.54 -3.16
C SER A 8 -10.11 23.59 -2.62
N VAL A 9 -10.64 24.75 -2.36
CA VAL A 9 -9.88 25.85 -1.76
C VAL A 9 -9.53 25.50 -0.32
N PHE A 10 -8.23 25.48 0.01
CA PHE A 10 -7.78 25.26 1.38
C PHE A 10 -8.35 26.34 2.31
N THR A 11 -9.01 25.93 3.37
CA THR A 11 -9.51 26.82 4.43
C THR A 11 -8.90 26.45 5.78
N LEU A 12 -8.72 27.45 6.63
CA LEU A 12 -8.23 27.25 7.98
C LEU A 12 -9.27 26.50 8.84
N SER A 13 -8.79 25.64 9.72
CA SER A 13 -9.65 24.79 10.56
C SER A 13 -10.67 25.60 11.37
N ASN A 14 -11.90 25.07 11.45
CA ASN A 14 -12.95 25.57 12.34
C ASN A 14 -12.85 25.03 13.78
N THR A 15 -11.90 24.12 14.05
CA THR A 15 -11.80 23.47 15.38
C THR A 15 -11.49 24.50 16.49
N PRO A 16 -12.30 24.55 17.55
CA PRO A 16 -12.04 25.43 18.68
C PRO A 16 -10.65 25.19 19.28
N GLY A 17 -9.94 26.26 19.64
CA GLY A 17 -8.64 26.20 20.29
C GLY A 17 -7.42 25.97 19.37
N LYS A 18 -7.63 25.55 18.11
CA LYS A 18 -6.51 25.32 17.16
C LYS A 18 -6.09 26.58 16.39
N ILE A 19 -7.01 27.47 16.12
CA ILE A 19 -6.78 28.68 15.32
C ILE A 19 -7.51 29.84 15.96
N ASN A 20 -6.91 31.03 15.91
CA ASN A 20 -7.55 32.26 16.38
C ASN A 20 -8.90 32.44 15.69
N HIS A 21 -9.91 32.81 16.45
CA HIS A 21 -11.30 33.00 15.98
C HIS A 21 -11.40 33.87 14.73
N ARG A 22 -10.54 34.87 14.59
CA ARG A 22 -10.46 35.80 13.44
C ARG A 22 -10.24 35.09 12.09
N TRP A 23 -9.54 33.95 12.08
CA TRP A 23 -9.13 33.25 10.86
C TRP A 23 -9.87 31.94 10.60
N LYS A 24 -10.71 31.53 11.54
CA LYS A 24 -11.47 30.26 11.40
C LYS A 24 -12.24 30.20 10.09
N GLY A 25 -12.11 29.08 9.38
CA GLY A 25 -12.83 28.79 8.16
C GLY A 25 -12.47 29.68 6.97
N LYS A 26 -11.51 30.59 7.10
CA LYS A 26 -11.12 31.48 6.02
C LYS A 26 -10.16 30.81 5.05
N ALA A 27 -10.38 31.03 3.76
CA ALA A 27 -9.40 30.79 2.72
C ALA A 27 -8.39 31.93 2.64
N TYR A 28 -7.23 31.71 2.00
CA TYR A 28 -6.21 32.74 1.80
C TYR A 28 -6.77 34.02 1.16
N SER A 29 -7.64 33.89 0.16
CA SER A 29 -8.29 35.03 -0.54
C SER A 29 -9.21 35.86 0.37
N GLN A 30 -9.66 35.31 1.49
CA GLN A 30 -10.54 35.98 2.46
C GLN A 30 -9.77 36.67 3.61
N LEU A 31 -8.44 36.57 3.60
CA LEU A 31 -7.57 37.29 4.53
C LEU A 31 -7.40 38.75 4.07
N SER A 32 -7.15 39.65 5.02
CA SER A 32 -6.80 41.03 4.68
C SER A 32 -5.49 41.12 3.92
N GLU A 33 -5.28 42.19 3.12
CA GLU A 33 -4.04 42.37 2.36
C GLU A 33 -2.79 42.32 3.25
N SER A 34 -2.85 42.90 4.43
CA SER A 34 -1.73 42.86 5.40
C SER A 34 -1.41 41.44 5.87
N GLU A 35 -2.44 40.57 6.10
CA GLU A 35 -2.29 39.18 6.47
C GLU A 35 -1.74 38.34 5.31
N GLN A 36 -2.26 38.55 4.10
CA GLN A 36 -1.74 37.91 2.90
C GLN A 36 -0.27 38.28 2.65
N ARG A 37 0.07 39.57 2.82
CA ARG A 37 1.46 40.04 2.70
C ARG A 37 2.35 39.39 3.73
N LYS A 38 1.92 39.32 5.00
CA LYS A 38 2.67 38.64 6.06
C LYS A 38 2.97 37.18 5.73
N ILE A 39 2.00 36.45 5.19
CA ILE A 39 2.21 35.07 4.75
C ILE A 39 3.26 35.01 3.63
N LYS A 40 3.13 35.87 2.61
CA LYS A 40 4.06 35.91 1.47
C LYS A 40 5.47 36.30 1.85
N THR A 41 5.65 37.10 2.88
CA THR A 41 6.97 37.58 3.34
C THR A 41 7.54 36.77 4.49
N THR A 42 6.82 35.74 4.97
CA THR A 42 7.33 34.85 6.01
C THR A 42 8.47 33.99 5.45
N THR A 43 9.63 34.09 6.08
CA THR A 43 10.79 33.29 5.72
C THR A 43 10.62 31.86 6.21
N ILE A 44 10.88 30.93 5.32
CA ILE A 44 10.92 29.49 5.62
C ILE A 44 12.37 29.03 5.50
N HIS A 45 12.91 28.45 6.59
CA HIS A 45 14.19 27.78 6.52
C HIS A 45 14.04 26.46 5.78
N ALA A 46 14.85 26.24 4.74
CA ALA A 46 14.87 25.02 3.98
C ALA A 46 16.26 24.39 4.03
N ILE A 47 16.32 23.08 4.19
CA ILE A 47 17.54 22.29 4.02
C ILE A 47 17.39 21.54 2.70
N ILE A 48 18.33 21.78 1.77
CA ILE A 48 18.31 21.17 0.44
C ILE A 48 19.37 20.09 0.42
N PHE A 49 18.98 18.87 0.05
CA PHE A 49 19.91 17.75 -0.16
C PHE A 49 19.90 17.38 -1.62
N GLU A 50 21.10 17.18 -2.16
CA GLU A 50 21.32 16.70 -3.52
C GLU A 50 22.20 15.45 -3.46
N GLN A 51 21.72 14.34 -4.01
CA GLN A 51 22.53 13.14 -4.17
C GLN A 51 23.31 13.23 -5.49
N LYS A 52 24.64 13.33 -5.41
CA LYS A 52 25.52 13.39 -6.58
C LYS A 52 25.93 12.00 -7.07
N GLN A 53 26.12 11.04 -6.15
CA GLN A 53 26.55 9.67 -6.45
C GLN A 53 25.99 8.69 -5.40
N PRO A 54 25.58 7.47 -5.77
CA PRO A 54 25.19 7.06 -7.13
C PRO A 54 23.89 7.75 -7.55
N LYS A 55 23.79 8.15 -8.83
CA LYS A 55 22.63 8.90 -9.35
C LYS A 55 21.33 8.10 -9.42
N GLU A 56 21.42 6.78 -9.29
CA GLU A 56 20.29 5.89 -9.52
C GLU A 56 19.78 5.17 -8.26
N ASP A 57 20.38 5.49 -7.08
CA ASP A 57 20.01 4.91 -5.80
C ASP A 57 19.53 5.99 -4.83
N ASP A 58 18.20 6.21 -4.79
CA ASP A 58 17.56 7.16 -3.88
C ASP A 58 17.48 6.66 -2.42
N THR A 59 18.08 5.51 -2.10
CA THR A 59 18.07 4.94 -0.74
C THR A 59 18.70 5.89 0.27
N SER A 60 19.73 6.61 -0.11
CA SER A 60 20.38 7.62 0.73
C SER A 60 19.45 8.79 1.04
N LEU A 61 18.70 9.27 0.05
CA LEU A 61 17.71 10.35 0.25
C LEU A 61 16.61 9.90 1.21
N TYR A 62 16.13 8.66 1.06
CA TYR A 62 15.16 8.09 1.99
C TYR A 62 15.69 8.06 3.43
N GLN A 63 16.92 7.60 3.63
CA GLN A 63 17.54 7.52 4.97
C GLN A 63 17.75 8.90 5.59
N ILE A 64 18.20 9.88 4.81
CA ILE A 64 18.36 11.26 5.26
C ILE A 64 17.00 11.83 5.70
N PHE A 65 15.98 11.66 4.86
CA PHE A 65 14.62 12.15 5.14
C PHE A 65 14.04 11.52 6.40
N GLU A 66 14.24 10.21 6.57
CA GLU A 66 13.84 9.48 7.78
C GLU A 66 14.50 10.02 9.04
N ARG A 67 15.82 10.32 8.99
CA ARG A 67 16.58 10.86 10.14
C ARG A 67 16.21 12.29 10.49
N ILE A 68 15.99 13.14 9.51
CA ILE A 68 15.63 14.56 9.77
C ILE A 68 14.23 14.66 10.37
N ASN A 69 13.36 13.76 10.02
CA ASN A 69 11.96 13.77 10.46
C ASN A 69 11.75 13.24 11.90
N THR A 70 12.78 13.26 12.74
CA THR A 70 12.72 12.81 14.15
C THR A 70 12.14 13.84 15.10
N SER A 71 12.08 15.12 14.70
CA SER A 71 11.52 16.20 15.52
C SER A 71 10.06 16.46 15.14
N GLY A 72 9.12 16.11 16.02
CA GLY A 72 7.69 16.32 15.82
C GLY A 72 6.92 15.03 15.56
N LYS A 73 5.88 15.07 14.70
CA LYS A 73 5.11 13.88 14.29
C LYS A 73 5.88 13.09 13.26
N THR A 74 6.50 11.99 13.67
CA THR A 74 7.25 11.10 12.77
C THR A 74 6.40 10.61 11.61
N LEU A 75 6.91 10.72 10.39
CA LEU A 75 6.27 10.18 9.19
C LEU A 75 6.35 8.65 9.17
N MET A 76 5.31 8.03 8.61
CA MET A 76 5.34 6.60 8.30
C MET A 76 6.21 6.33 7.07
N PRO A 77 6.72 5.10 6.91
CA PRO A 77 7.56 4.76 5.77
C PRO A 77 6.96 5.10 4.41
N GLN A 78 5.65 4.93 4.22
CA GLN A 78 5.00 5.26 2.96
C GLN A 78 4.86 6.76 2.73
N GLU A 79 4.66 7.55 3.78
CA GLU A 79 4.67 9.02 3.69
C GLU A 79 6.04 9.53 3.19
N ILE A 80 7.13 8.90 3.68
CA ILE A 80 8.51 9.22 3.22
C ILE A 80 8.70 8.78 1.77
N ARG A 81 8.28 7.55 1.40
CA ARG A 81 8.38 7.07 0.01
C ARG A 81 7.68 8.01 -0.98
N ASN A 82 6.50 8.49 -0.63
CA ASN A 82 5.76 9.43 -1.47
C ASN A 82 6.46 10.79 -1.66
N CYS A 83 7.31 11.18 -0.71
CA CYS A 83 8.12 12.40 -0.85
C CYS A 83 9.36 12.17 -1.73
N VAL A 84 10.01 11.02 -1.57
CA VAL A 84 11.30 10.72 -2.22
C VAL A 84 11.11 10.18 -3.64
N TYR A 85 10.20 9.22 -3.83
CA TYR A 85 9.99 8.55 -5.10
C TYR A 85 8.79 9.13 -5.84
N GLN A 86 9.00 10.24 -6.54
CA GLN A 86 8.00 10.85 -7.40
C GLN A 86 7.99 10.15 -8.77
N GLY A 87 6.80 9.90 -9.33
CA GLY A 87 6.67 9.25 -10.64
C GLY A 87 5.30 8.64 -10.87
N ASP A 88 5.18 7.97 -12.03
CA ASP A 88 3.91 7.39 -12.49
C ASP A 88 3.43 6.27 -11.58
N LEU A 89 4.35 5.48 -11.00
CA LEU A 89 3.98 4.45 -10.01
C LEU A 89 3.36 5.08 -8.76
N ASN A 90 3.94 6.17 -8.25
CA ASN A 90 3.36 6.87 -7.10
C ASN A 90 1.96 7.39 -7.42
N THR A 91 1.77 8.00 -8.58
CA THR A 91 0.46 8.47 -9.06
C THR A 91 -0.54 7.33 -9.17
N LEU A 92 -0.12 6.18 -9.72
CA LEU A 92 -0.95 4.98 -9.81
C LEU A 92 -1.41 4.48 -8.45
N LEU A 93 -0.55 4.48 -7.42
CA LEU A 93 -0.95 4.05 -6.07
C LEU A 93 -2.11 4.89 -5.53
N PHE A 94 -2.08 6.21 -5.71
CA PHE A 94 -3.19 7.10 -5.33
C PHE A 94 -4.46 6.83 -6.13
N GLU A 95 -4.33 6.54 -7.42
CA GLU A 95 -5.46 6.18 -8.28
C GLU A 95 -6.11 4.88 -7.80
N LEU A 96 -5.31 3.81 -7.63
CA LEU A 96 -5.79 2.51 -7.19
C LEU A 96 -6.39 2.53 -5.78
N ASN A 97 -5.89 3.42 -4.94
CA ASN A 97 -6.39 3.58 -3.57
C ASN A 97 -7.84 4.07 -3.51
N LYS A 98 -8.35 4.67 -4.58
CA LYS A 98 -9.74 5.14 -4.71
C LYS A 98 -10.70 4.06 -5.25
N ASP A 99 -10.18 2.90 -5.67
CA ASP A 99 -11.01 1.80 -6.18
C ASP A 99 -12.03 1.34 -5.14
N VAL A 100 -13.30 1.28 -5.54
CA VAL A 100 -14.43 0.98 -4.62
C VAL A 100 -14.30 -0.42 -4.03
N ASN A 101 -13.89 -1.42 -4.83
CA ASN A 101 -13.72 -2.79 -4.35
C ASN A 101 -12.57 -2.87 -3.34
N TRP A 102 -11.47 -2.15 -3.61
CA TRP A 102 -10.36 -2.03 -2.66
C TRP A 102 -10.80 -1.40 -1.35
N ARG A 103 -11.54 -0.29 -1.38
CA ARG A 103 -12.02 0.38 -0.16
C ARG A 103 -12.90 -0.54 0.70
N LEU A 104 -13.77 -1.31 0.07
CA LEU A 104 -14.63 -2.28 0.75
C LEU A 104 -13.82 -3.43 1.37
N LEU A 105 -12.90 -4.02 0.61
CA LEU A 105 -12.05 -5.12 1.07
C LEU A 105 -11.03 -4.69 2.13
N PHE A 106 -10.54 -3.46 2.08
CA PHE A 106 -9.66 -2.89 3.11
C PHE A 106 -10.42 -2.56 4.41
N GLY A 107 -11.75 -2.43 4.31
CA GLY A 107 -12.62 -2.16 5.45
C GLY A 107 -12.61 -0.72 5.93
N ASN A 108 -12.16 0.23 5.11
CA ASN A 108 -12.20 1.66 5.40
C ASN A 108 -12.59 2.45 4.13
N PRO A 109 -13.76 3.11 4.10
CA PRO A 109 -14.20 3.88 2.95
C PRO A 109 -13.37 5.14 2.70
N LYS A 110 -12.66 5.63 3.73
CA LYS A 110 -11.77 6.79 3.63
C LYS A 110 -10.33 6.37 3.47
N GLU A 111 -9.57 7.18 2.74
CA GLU A 111 -8.12 7.01 2.62
C GLU A 111 -7.44 7.15 4.00
N ASP A 112 -6.42 6.33 4.24
CA ASP A 112 -5.67 6.37 5.49
C ASP A 112 -4.77 7.62 5.52
N PRO A 113 -4.93 8.53 6.50
CA PRO A 113 -4.13 9.74 6.58
C PRO A 113 -2.64 9.46 6.81
N ARG A 114 -2.26 8.23 7.14
CA ARG A 114 -0.88 7.74 7.30
C ARG A 114 -0.43 6.87 6.13
N MET A 115 -1.22 6.82 5.04
CA MET A 115 -0.90 6.15 3.78
C MET A 115 -0.59 4.63 3.90
N ARG A 116 -1.10 3.96 4.94
CA ARG A 116 -0.92 2.51 5.11
C ARG A 116 -1.61 1.71 4.00
N ASP A 117 -2.73 2.19 3.52
CA ASP A 117 -3.47 1.61 2.40
C ASP A 117 -2.66 1.67 1.08
N LEU A 118 -1.96 2.76 0.82
CA LEU A 118 -1.01 2.87 -0.31
C LEU A 118 0.15 1.88 -0.17
N GLU A 119 0.69 1.70 1.05
CA GLU A 119 1.75 0.73 1.30
C GLU A 119 1.29 -0.69 0.98
N PHE A 120 0.04 -1.05 1.31
CA PHE A 120 -0.50 -2.37 0.97
C PHE A 120 -0.63 -2.58 -0.54
N ILE A 121 -1.04 -1.57 -1.30
CA ILE A 121 -1.09 -1.66 -2.77
C ILE A 121 0.32 -1.83 -3.36
N LEU A 122 1.30 -1.06 -2.90
CA LEU A 122 2.69 -1.20 -3.32
C LEU A 122 3.24 -2.59 -2.99
N ARG A 123 2.94 -3.08 -1.79
CA ARG A 123 3.43 -4.34 -1.25
C ARG A 123 3.13 -5.54 -2.14
N ILE A 124 1.93 -5.66 -2.69
CA ILE A 124 1.58 -6.81 -3.53
C ILE A 124 2.37 -6.84 -4.84
N PHE A 125 2.62 -5.69 -5.46
CA PHE A 125 3.44 -5.61 -6.65
C PHE A 125 4.89 -6.01 -6.35
N ALA A 126 5.44 -5.49 -5.25
CA ALA A 126 6.79 -5.78 -4.84
C ALA A 126 6.99 -7.26 -4.43
N LEU A 127 6.06 -7.85 -3.67
CA LEU A 127 6.14 -9.26 -3.27
C LEU A 127 5.83 -10.24 -4.41
N LYS A 128 5.16 -9.79 -5.48
CA LYS A 128 4.94 -10.57 -6.70
C LYS A 128 6.15 -10.53 -7.64
N SER A 129 7.12 -9.66 -7.39
CA SER A 129 8.27 -9.49 -8.29
C SER A 129 9.09 -10.76 -8.45
N LYS A 130 9.78 -10.88 -9.60
CA LYS A 130 10.63 -12.05 -9.91
C LYS A 130 11.77 -12.21 -8.91
N GLU A 131 12.29 -11.12 -8.35
CA GLU A 131 13.36 -11.11 -7.37
C GLU A 131 12.93 -11.86 -6.09
N ILE A 132 11.69 -11.66 -5.63
CA ILE A 132 11.14 -12.38 -4.47
C ILE A 132 10.79 -13.82 -4.85
N GLU A 133 10.20 -14.03 -6.02
CA GLU A 133 9.81 -15.36 -6.49
C GLU A 133 11.01 -16.30 -6.65
N SER A 134 12.10 -15.82 -7.24
CA SER A 134 13.31 -16.59 -7.50
C SER A 134 14.23 -16.74 -6.29
N SER A 135 14.02 -15.95 -5.23
CA SER A 135 14.80 -16.07 -4.01
C SER A 135 14.49 -17.37 -3.27
N ILE A 136 15.52 -18.08 -2.84
CA ILE A 136 15.37 -19.40 -2.21
C ILE A 136 15.42 -19.32 -0.69
N LYS A 137 16.25 -18.44 -0.14
CA LYS A 137 16.48 -18.31 1.31
C LYS A 137 16.71 -16.87 1.74
N GLY A 138 16.49 -16.60 3.02
CA GLY A 138 16.78 -15.34 3.67
C GLY A 138 15.55 -14.62 4.17
N SER A 139 15.76 -13.49 4.84
CA SER A 139 14.70 -12.60 5.31
C SER A 139 14.68 -11.34 4.44
N VAL A 140 13.49 -10.92 4.09
CA VAL A 140 13.26 -9.72 3.28
C VAL A 140 13.05 -8.53 4.19
N SER A 141 13.86 -7.49 4.03
CA SER A 141 13.51 -6.18 4.58
C SER A 141 12.42 -5.55 3.73
N LEU A 142 11.17 -5.60 4.20
CA LEU A 142 10.04 -5.04 3.47
C LEU A 142 10.29 -3.57 3.10
N LYS A 143 10.84 -2.79 4.04
CA LYS A 143 11.20 -1.39 3.82
C LYS A 143 12.13 -1.25 2.61
N LYS A 144 13.21 -2.06 2.53
CA LYS A 144 14.18 -2.02 1.45
C LYS A 144 13.54 -2.40 0.12
N VAL A 145 12.81 -3.51 0.09
CA VAL A 145 12.14 -4.00 -1.12
C VAL A 145 11.13 -2.99 -1.67
N LEU A 146 10.33 -2.37 -0.81
CA LEU A 146 9.37 -1.35 -1.25
C LEU A 146 10.06 -0.09 -1.77
N ASN A 147 11.18 0.31 -1.17
CA ASN A 147 11.97 1.46 -1.64
C ASN A 147 12.58 1.18 -3.02
N GLU A 148 13.26 0.04 -3.19
CA GLU A 148 13.85 -0.38 -4.46
C GLU A 148 12.78 -0.53 -5.56
N PHE A 149 11.63 -1.12 -5.22
CA PHE A 149 10.53 -1.27 -6.17
C PHE A 149 9.95 0.08 -6.62
N MET A 150 9.78 1.02 -5.70
CA MET A 150 9.27 2.36 -6.02
C MET A 150 10.27 3.22 -6.79
N GLY A 151 11.57 3.10 -6.47
CA GLY A 151 12.66 3.82 -7.16
C GLY A 151 13.03 3.24 -8.52
N SER A 152 12.53 2.04 -8.88
CA SER A 152 12.86 1.39 -10.15
C SER A 152 12.30 2.16 -11.36
N LYS A 153 13.19 2.52 -12.30
CA LYS A 153 12.79 3.15 -13.57
C LYS A 153 11.88 2.25 -14.39
N GLU A 154 12.09 0.93 -14.34
CA GLU A 154 11.28 -0.07 -15.05
C GLU A 154 9.84 -0.06 -14.57
N ASN A 155 9.63 0.08 -13.26
CA ASN A 155 8.30 0.10 -12.66
C ASN A 155 7.54 1.42 -12.92
N ASN A 156 8.22 2.45 -13.42
CA ASN A 156 7.63 3.73 -13.80
C ASN A 156 7.40 3.87 -15.32
N LYS A 157 7.67 2.83 -16.12
CA LYS A 157 7.34 2.84 -17.56
C LYS A 157 5.84 2.72 -17.79
N VAL A 158 5.33 3.41 -18.80
CA VAL A 158 3.91 3.46 -19.13
C VAL A 158 3.29 2.07 -19.29
N GLU A 159 4.00 1.14 -19.97
CA GLU A 159 3.53 -0.22 -20.18
C GLU A 159 3.40 -0.97 -18.85
N THR A 160 4.37 -0.81 -17.95
CA THR A 160 4.38 -1.43 -16.63
C THR A 160 3.27 -0.87 -15.75
N ILE A 161 3.06 0.44 -15.77
CA ILE A 161 1.98 1.12 -15.06
C ILE A 161 0.60 0.61 -15.53
N ASN A 162 0.39 0.50 -16.84
CA ASN A 162 -0.85 -0.03 -17.40
C ASN A 162 -1.08 -1.50 -17.02
N LYS A 163 0.00 -2.31 -17.00
CA LYS A 163 -0.06 -3.70 -16.53
C LYS A 163 -0.45 -3.75 -15.05
N PHE A 164 0.17 -2.97 -14.18
CA PHE A 164 -0.14 -2.93 -12.76
C PHE A 164 -1.58 -2.51 -12.51
N ARG A 165 -2.06 -1.47 -13.20
CA ARG A 165 -3.46 -1.04 -13.13
C ARG A 165 -4.42 -2.18 -13.45
N LYS A 166 -4.22 -2.84 -14.60
CA LYS A 166 -5.06 -3.97 -15.04
C LYS A 166 -5.02 -5.13 -14.05
N VAL A 167 -3.84 -5.51 -13.59
CA VAL A 167 -3.66 -6.60 -12.62
C VAL A 167 -4.39 -6.28 -11.33
N PHE A 168 -4.25 -5.07 -10.79
CA PHE A 168 -4.90 -4.68 -9.54
C PHE A 168 -6.41 -4.70 -9.66
N VAL A 169 -6.97 -3.95 -10.61
CA VAL A 169 -8.42 -3.80 -10.76
C VAL A 169 -9.11 -5.15 -11.00
N ASN A 170 -8.55 -5.96 -11.89
CA ASN A 170 -9.12 -7.28 -12.18
C ASN A 170 -9.04 -8.22 -10.96
N SER A 171 -7.90 -8.24 -10.26
CA SER A 171 -7.73 -9.11 -9.09
C SER A 171 -8.64 -8.70 -7.94
N ILE A 172 -8.73 -7.42 -7.60
CA ILE A 172 -9.57 -6.91 -6.51
C ILE A 172 -11.06 -7.15 -6.80
N SER A 173 -11.51 -6.89 -8.02
CA SER A 173 -12.88 -7.17 -8.44
C SER A 173 -13.22 -8.67 -8.36
N THR A 174 -12.32 -9.53 -8.85
CA THR A 174 -12.47 -10.99 -8.78
C THR A 174 -12.52 -11.48 -7.35
N ILE A 175 -11.61 -11.04 -6.48
CA ILE A 175 -11.55 -11.43 -5.07
C ILE A 175 -12.83 -11.04 -4.35
N ARG A 176 -13.35 -9.84 -4.59
CA ARG A 176 -14.61 -9.40 -4.00
C ARG A 176 -15.79 -10.26 -4.45
N ASN A 177 -15.83 -10.61 -5.74
CA ASN A 177 -16.89 -11.46 -6.29
C ASN A 177 -16.85 -12.89 -5.72
N LEU A 178 -15.65 -13.45 -5.51
CA LEU A 178 -15.46 -14.81 -5.00
C LEU A 178 -15.71 -14.92 -3.48
N PHE A 179 -15.25 -13.96 -2.69
CA PHE A 179 -15.15 -14.09 -1.24
C PHE A 179 -15.84 -12.96 -0.45
N GLY A 180 -16.46 -11.99 -1.15
CA GLY A 180 -17.10 -10.84 -0.52
C GLY A 180 -16.13 -9.95 0.27
N GLU A 181 -16.67 -9.17 1.19
CA GLU A 181 -15.89 -8.20 1.99
C GLU A 181 -14.94 -8.85 3.00
N ASN A 182 -15.13 -10.13 3.30
CA ASN A 182 -14.33 -10.88 4.27
C ASN A 182 -13.07 -11.52 3.64
N ALA A 183 -12.80 -11.29 2.37
CA ALA A 183 -11.74 -11.95 1.60
C ALA A 183 -10.37 -11.93 2.28
N PHE A 184 -10.05 -10.86 3.01
CA PHE A 184 -8.76 -10.67 3.68
C PHE A 184 -8.82 -10.86 5.19
N PHE A 185 -9.91 -11.42 5.71
CA PHE A 185 -10.03 -11.80 7.11
C PHE A 185 -9.42 -13.17 7.36
N ASN A 186 -9.03 -13.44 8.60
CA ASN A 186 -8.46 -14.72 9.00
C ASN A 186 -9.37 -15.44 10.00
N VAL A 187 -9.15 -16.73 10.19
CA VAL A 187 -9.75 -17.51 11.29
C VAL A 187 -9.08 -17.14 12.62
N GLN A 188 -9.77 -17.37 13.73
CA GLN A 188 -9.18 -17.20 15.06
C GLN A 188 -8.18 -18.34 15.34
N SER A 189 -7.08 -18.04 16.04
CA SER A 189 -6.03 -19.03 16.34
C SER A 189 -6.48 -20.15 17.29
N ASN A 190 -7.40 -19.84 18.19
CA ASN A 190 -7.95 -20.76 19.18
C ASN A 190 -9.28 -21.39 18.75
N ASP A 191 -9.90 -20.88 17.68
CA ASP A 191 -11.15 -21.40 17.12
C ASP A 191 -11.16 -21.18 15.60
N LEU A 192 -10.78 -22.22 14.87
CA LEU A 192 -10.65 -22.20 13.41
C LEU A 192 -12.01 -22.16 12.68
N THR A 193 -13.12 -22.22 13.41
CA THR A 193 -14.48 -22.08 12.85
C THR A 193 -14.92 -20.62 12.79
N THR A 194 -14.38 -19.79 13.66
CA THR A 194 -14.74 -18.38 13.77
C THR A 194 -13.82 -17.48 12.96
N ILE A 195 -14.40 -16.59 12.15
CA ILE A 195 -13.68 -15.58 11.38
C ILE A 195 -13.45 -14.33 12.23
N ARG A 196 -12.22 -13.87 12.29
CA ARG A 196 -11.83 -12.61 12.92
C ARG A 196 -11.97 -11.45 11.94
N LYS A 197 -12.97 -10.62 12.16
CA LYS A 197 -13.34 -9.50 11.27
C LYS A 197 -12.32 -8.34 11.31
N ARG A 198 -11.16 -8.55 10.71
CA ARG A 198 -10.17 -7.50 10.47
C ARG A 198 -9.30 -7.86 9.27
N PHE A 199 -8.70 -6.87 8.64
CA PHE A 199 -7.74 -7.03 7.56
C PHE A 199 -6.43 -7.68 8.07
N TYR A 200 -5.99 -8.75 7.39
CA TYR A 200 -4.74 -9.46 7.67
C TYR A 200 -3.77 -9.33 6.48
N PRO A 201 -2.64 -8.63 6.64
CA PRO A 201 -1.68 -8.42 5.55
C PRO A 201 -1.19 -9.70 4.87
N THR A 202 -0.92 -10.77 5.62
CA THR A 202 -0.43 -12.04 5.07
C THR A 202 -1.49 -12.80 4.29
N VAL A 203 -2.76 -12.71 4.69
CA VAL A 203 -3.90 -13.25 3.92
C VAL A 203 -4.09 -12.43 2.64
N TYR A 204 -4.04 -11.10 2.75
CA TYR A 204 -4.12 -10.19 1.60
C TYR A 204 -3.04 -10.49 0.56
N ASP A 205 -1.76 -10.56 0.98
CA ASP A 205 -0.66 -10.90 0.09
C ASP A 205 -0.93 -12.21 -0.67
N SER A 206 -1.33 -13.25 0.07
CA SER A 206 -1.47 -14.60 -0.48
C SER A 206 -2.66 -14.72 -1.42
N VAL A 207 -3.82 -14.22 -1.01
CA VAL A 207 -5.05 -14.26 -1.81
C VAL A 207 -4.92 -13.37 -3.03
N PHE A 208 -4.39 -12.14 -2.88
CA PHE A 208 -4.24 -11.24 -4.02
C PHE A 208 -3.26 -11.78 -5.05
N ILE A 209 -2.04 -12.15 -4.62
CA ILE A 209 -0.99 -12.58 -5.55
C ILE A 209 -1.40 -13.88 -6.26
N SER A 210 -1.98 -14.84 -5.54
CA SER A 210 -2.46 -16.07 -6.15
C SER A 210 -3.59 -15.84 -7.15
N THR A 211 -4.55 -14.97 -6.84
CA THR A 211 -5.62 -14.58 -7.77
C THR A 211 -5.05 -13.92 -9.01
N SER A 212 -4.10 -12.99 -8.84
CA SER A 212 -3.51 -12.31 -9.99
C SER A 212 -2.75 -13.27 -10.92
N ILE A 213 -2.06 -14.28 -10.36
CA ILE A 213 -1.37 -15.32 -11.15
C ILE A 213 -2.38 -16.21 -11.87
N ALA A 214 -3.46 -16.62 -11.20
CA ALA A 214 -4.50 -17.45 -11.82
C ALA A 214 -5.16 -16.73 -13.01
N LEU A 215 -5.48 -15.44 -12.85
CA LEU A 215 -6.04 -14.61 -13.93
C LEU A 215 -5.05 -14.43 -15.09
N GLU A 216 -3.78 -14.19 -14.82
CA GLU A 216 -2.74 -14.08 -15.85
C GLU A 216 -2.54 -15.40 -16.64
N ARG A 217 -2.77 -16.55 -16.00
CA ARG A 217 -2.69 -17.88 -16.62
C ARG A 217 -4.00 -18.33 -17.28
N GLY A 218 -5.05 -17.51 -17.21
CA GLY A 218 -6.36 -17.84 -17.80
C GLY A 218 -7.07 -19.02 -17.15
N VAL A 219 -6.86 -19.24 -15.85
CA VAL A 219 -7.47 -20.35 -15.12
C VAL A 219 -8.96 -20.12 -14.94
N ASP A 220 -9.74 -21.19 -15.08
CA ASP A 220 -11.18 -21.17 -14.77
C ASP A 220 -11.40 -21.00 -13.26
N ILE A 221 -11.89 -19.83 -12.87
CA ILE A 221 -12.15 -19.47 -11.48
C ILE A 221 -13.60 -19.76 -11.03
N THR A 222 -14.45 -20.27 -11.91
CA THR A 222 -15.88 -20.50 -11.61
C THR A 222 -16.12 -21.54 -10.51
N LYS A 223 -15.15 -22.42 -10.29
CA LYS A 223 -15.19 -23.47 -9.24
C LYS A 223 -14.62 -23.03 -7.91
N VAL A 224 -14.06 -21.81 -7.82
CA VAL A 224 -13.48 -21.29 -6.58
C VAL A 224 -14.59 -20.82 -5.66
N THR A 225 -14.55 -21.28 -4.42
CA THR A 225 -15.59 -21.00 -3.42
C THR A 225 -14.99 -20.50 -2.11
N GLU A 226 -15.81 -19.94 -1.24
CA GLU A 226 -15.42 -19.58 0.13
C GLU A 226 -14.89 -20.80 0.91
N ALA A 227 -15.39 -22.01 0.63
CA ALA A 227 -14.88 -23.24 1.26
C ALA A 227 -13.39 -23.47 0.97
N ASN A 228 -12.93 -23.17 -0.26
CA ASN A 228 -11.52 -23.25 -0.62
C ASN A 228 -10.68 -22.26 0.19
N ARG A 229 -11.17 -21.02 0.36
CA ARG A 229 -10.49 -20.00 1.18
C ARG A 229 -10.43 -20.40 2.66
N LEU A 230 -11.52 -20.91 3.21
CA LEU A 230 -11.54 -21.39 4.61
C LEU A 230 -10.62 -22.59 4.81
N ALA A 231 -10.54 -23.50 3.85
CA ALA A 231 -9.59 -24.62 3.89
C ALA A 231 -8.13 -24.11 3.92
N LEU A 232 -7.78 -23.14 3.07
CA LEU A 232 -6.49 -22.46 3.10
C LEU A 232 -6.17 -21.85 4.47
N LEU A 233 -7.11 -21.06 5.04
CA LEU A 233 -6.91 -20.37 6.32
C LEU A 233 -6.75 -21.32 7.52
N ARG A 234 -7.27 -22.56 7.41
CA ARG A 234 -7.19 -23.61 8.41
C ARG A 234 -5.94 -24.48 8.27
N ASP A 235 -5.28 -24.44 7.12
CA ASP A 235 -4.05 -25.20 6.86
C ASP A 235 -2.95 -24.80 7.86
N GLU A 236 -2.31 -25.81 8.47
CA GLU A 236 -1.31 -25.59 9.51
C GLU A 236 -0.08 -24.83 9.00
N LYS A 237 0.44 -25.20 7.83
CA LYS A 237 1.59 -24.50 7.23
C LYS A 237 1.25 -23.08 6.81
N PHE A 238 0.05 -22.85 6.27
CA PHE A 238 -0.38 -21.49 5.94
C PHE A 238 -0.44 -20.61 7.19
N ARG A 239 -0.94 -21.14 8.28
CA ARG A 239 -1.00 -20.44 9.58
C ARG A 239 0.41 -20.15 10.13
N GLU A 240 1.30 -21.12 10.08
CA GLU A 240 2.71 -20.95 10.45
C GLU A 240 3.35 -19.82 9.61
N TYR A 241 3.32 -19.92 8.29
CA TYR A 241 3.88 -18.93 7.37
C TYR A 241 3.24 -17.52 7.45
N SER A 242 2.04 -17.47 8.01
CA SER A 242 1.28 -16.20 8.17
C SER A 242 1.48 -15.54 9.53
N THR A 243 2.06 -16.24 10.53
CA THR A 243 2.21 -15.75 11.90
C THR A 243 3.66 -15.66 12.37
N GLN A 244 4.55 -16.54 11.90
CA GLN A 244 5.94 -16.58 12.30
C GLN A 244 6.84 -16.23 11.11
N GLY A 245 7.88 -15.40 11.34
CA GLY A 245 8.86 -15.08 10.30
C GLY A 245 8.22 -14.62 8.97
N THR A 246 7.14 -13.86 9.03
CA THR A 246 6.27 -13.54 7.87
C THR A 246 7.00 -12.89 6.70
N MET A 247 8.22 -12.39 6.93
CA MET A 247 9.10 -11.80 5.92
C MET A 247 10.28 -12.71 5.53
N GLN A 248 10.31 -13.94 5.96
CA GLN A 248 11.21 -14.95 5.37
C GLN A 248 10.71 -15.30 3.97
N VAL A 249 11.65 -15.39 3.02
CA VAL A 249 11.33 -15.69 1.61
C VAL A 249 10.56 -17.01 1.48
N GLU A 250 10.99 -18.02 2.22
CA GLU A 250 10.32 -19.32 2.29
C GLU A 250 8.85 -19.17 2.70
N HIS A 251 8.57 -18.36 3.73
CA HIS A 251 7.21 -18.16 4.23
C HIS A 251 6.37 -17.31 3.25
N ILE A 252 6.97 -16.30 2.60
CA ILE A 252 6.29 -15.53 1.55
C ILE A 252 5.89 -16.45 0.40
N ASN A 253 6.84 -17.20 -0.15
CA ASN A 253 6.60 -18.10 -1.27
C ASN A 253 5.70 -19.27 -0.87
N GLY A 254 5.88 -19.82 0.34
CA GLY A 254 5.09 -20.92 0.88
C GLY A 254 3.60 -20.57 0.97
N ARG A 255 3.24 -19.44 1.60
CA ARG A 255 1.84 -19.02 1.72
C ARG A 255 1.19 -18.65 0.38
N ILE A 256 1.97 -18.11 -0.58
CA ILE A 256 1.46 -17.84 -1.94
C ILE A 256 1.22 -19.17 -2.69
N ASN A 257 2.13 -20.14 -2.57
CA ASN A 257 1.97 -21.46 -3.17
C ASN A 257 0.77 -22.24 -2.60
N LEU A 258 0.58 -22.20 -1.28
CA LEU A 258 -0.59 -22.79 -0.65
C LEU A 258 -1.88 -22.12 -1.14
N ALA A 259 -1.90 -20.79 -1.24
CA ALA A 259 -3.05 -20.08 -1.80
C ALA A 259 -3.33 -20.46 -3.27
N LEU A 260 -2.30 -20.58 -4.10
CA LEU A 260 -2.44 -21.08 -5.48
C LEU A 260 -3.03 -22.50 -5.53
N GLN A 261 -2.55 -23.38 -4.66
CA GLN A 261 -3.01 -24.77 -4.60
C GLN A 261 -4.47 -24.86 -4.13
N TYR A 262 -4.80 -24.26 -2.99
CA TYR A 262 -6.13 -24.36 -2.40
C TYR A 262 -7.21 -23.66 -3.19
N LEU A 263 -6.90 -22.48 -3.75
CA LEU A 263 -7.88 -21.66 -4.45
C LEU A 263 -8.01 -22.04 -5.94
N TYR A 264 -6.90 -22.36 -6.59
CA TYR A 264 -6.85 -22.46 -8.06
C TYR A 264 -6.31 -23.79 -8.57
N ASN A 265 -5.94 -24.72 -7.68
CA ASN A 265 -5.27 -25.98 -8.03
C ASN A 265 -4.02 -25.77 -8.92
N LEU A 266 -3.26 -24.72 -8.62
CA LEU A 266 -2.04 -24.33 -9.31
C LEU A 266 -0.80 -24.50 -8.43
N LYS A 267 0.36 -24.59 -9.10
CA LYS A 267 1.69 -24.38 -8.50
C LYS A 267 2.29 -23.10 -9.10
N ARG A 268 3.12 -22.41 -8.31
CA ARG A 268 3.81 -21.18 -8.74
C ARG A 268 4.86 -21.47 -9.82
#